data_f845c229077ca086d7bc55c2eaaee499
#
_entry.id   f845c229077ca086d7bc55c2eaaee499
#
_cell.length_a   1.000
_cell.length_b   1.000
_cell.length_c   1.000
_cell.angle_alpha   90.00
_cell.angle_beta   90.00
_cell.angle_gamma   90.00
#
_symmetry.space_group_name_H-M   'P 1'
#
loop_
_entity.id
_entity.type
_entity.pdbx_description
1 polymer ?
#
loop_
_entity_poly.entity_id
_entity_poly.type
_entity_poly.pdbx_seq_one_letter_code
_entity_poly.pdbx_strand_id
1 'polypeptide(L)'
;MTGTSTGASPPTTAREPEHLTRNGRADAAHTPRRQNQMKSIAQIVQNNRRLLAAYEDKVQPRFLSRYAREPMDAAAVYRKLRALDPGPDAPARVLDLGCGTGWLARMLAAEPRYRRANIVGYDLSPNAIRIARERAAVDGLGARTEFHVADVLAPLAGEPGGADEIWVCGALHQMKDAGAALGRVARLLADGGIAYVQTFAEDPDVNERVDMAVMAKMGHRVFRGSELEDLAEANGLKLGGASRAGMVYFCTLAKKSAIGEAGK
;
A
#
# COMPACT_ATOMS: atom_id res chain seq x y z
N MET A 1 -13.14 14.67 -72.67
CA MET A 1 -13.51 16.10 -72.79
C MET A 1 -12.91 16.80 -71.61
N THR A 2 -11.77 17.35 -71.86
CA THR A 2 -11.46 18.80 -71.89
C THR A 2 -11.55 19.39 -70.49
N GLY A 3 -10.58 19.94 -69.90
CA GLY A 3 -9.35 20.58 -70.32
C GLY A 3 -8.92 21.48 -69.17
N THR A 4 -7.66 21.64 -69.13
CA THR A 4 -6.80 22.81 -68.99
C THR A 4 -6.74 23.51 -67.63
N SER A 5 -5.59 23.48 -66.98
CA SER A 5 -4.33 24.20 -67.23
C SER A 5 -4.34 25.63 -66.69
N THR A 6 -3.32 25.93 -66.01
CA THR A 6 -2.45 27.13 -65.86
C THR A 6 -2.30 27.49 -64.38
N GLY A 7 -1.18 27.54 -63.76
CA GLY A 7 0.15 28.01 -64.14
C GLY A 7 0.35 29.40 -63.56
N ALA A 8 1.23 29.55 -62.59
CA ALA A 8 2.17 30.66 -62.57
C ALA A 8 2.95 30.70 -61.23
N SER A 9 4.24 30.76 -61.37
CA SER A 9 5.27 30.92 -60.34
C SER A 9 5.51 32.44 -60.06
N PRO A 10 6.53 32.74 -59.24
CA PRO A 10 6.50 33.77 -58.19
C PRO A 10 7.13 35.10 -58.59
N PRO A 11 7.27 36.04 -57.74
CA PRO A 11 8.60 36.61 -57.51
C PRO A 11 8.91 37.07 -56.07
N THR A 12 10.11 36.93 -55.68
CA THR A 12 11.25 37.87 -55.54
C THR A 12 11.41 38.56 -54.19
N THR A 13 12.44 38.10 -53.52
CA THR A 13 13.46 38.77 -52.66
C THR A 13 13.20 40.18 -52.11
N ALA A 14 13.43 40.30 -50.79
CA ALA A 14 14.09 41.48 -50.22
C ALA A 14 14.91 41.13 -49.00
N ARG A 15 16.08 41.72 -48.95
CA ARG A 15 17.24 41.53 -48.10
C ARG A 15 17.04 42.02 -46.67
N GLU A 16 17.87 41.41 -45.79
CA GLU A 16 18.23 41.81 -44.45
C GLU A 16 18.57 43.30 -44.21
N PRO A 17 18.60 43.72 -42.91
CA PRO A 17 19.96 43.89 -42.36
C PRO A 17 20.17 43.29 -40.96
N GLU A 18 21.40 42.84 -40.79
CA GLU A 18 22.06 42.43 -39.58
C GLU A 18 22.01 43.51 -38.48
N HIS A 19 21.69 43.09 -37.26
CA HIS A 19 22.19 43.77 -36.09
C HIS A 19 22.78 42.73 -35.10
N LEU A 20 24.09 42.76 -35.02
CA LEU A 20 24.90 42.21 -33.97
C LEU A 20 24.54 42.83 -32.60
N THR A 21 24.15 41.98 -31.61
CA THR A 21 24.55 42.22 -30.22
C THR A 21 24.94 40.91 -29.55
N ARG A 22 26.20 40.84 -29.28
CA ARG A 22 26.88 39.90 -28.36
C ARG A 22 26.22 39.99 -26.97
N ASN A 23 25.80 38.87 -26.39
CA ASN A 23 26.16 38.51 -25.04
C ASN A 23 25.76 37.02 -24.80
N GLY A 24 26.77 36.14 -24.92
CA GLY A 24 26.65 34.76 -24.52
C GLY A 24 26.61 34.64 -22.98
N ARG A 25 25.54 34.12 -22.49
CA ARG A 25 25.52 33.33 -21.26
C ARG A 25 24.81 32.04 -21.61
N ALA A 26 25.63 31.00 -21.72
CA ALA A 26 25.15 29.63 -21.77
C ALA A 26 24.33 29.36 -20.50
N ASP A 27 23.03 29.15 -20.65
CA ASP A 27 22.19 28.57 -19.62
C ASP A 27 22.71 27.16 -19.34
N ALA A 28 23.40 27.04 -18.20
CA ALA A 28 23.82 25.75 -17.67
C ALA A 28 22.55 24.93 -17.42
N ALA A 29 22.36 23.90 -18.24
CA ALA A 29 21.37 22.88 -18.06
C ALA A 29 21.37 22.41 -16.61
N HIS A 30 20.26 22.68 -15.91
CA HIS A 30 20.02 22.24 -14.54
C HIS A 30 19.83 20.72 -14.57
N THR A 31 20.93 19.99 -14.49
CA THR A 31 20.90 18.55 -14.24
C THR A 31 20.30 18.34 -12.86
N PRO A 32 19.16 17.66 -12.72
CA PRO A 32 18.60 17.39 -11.39
C PRO A 32 19.63 16.58 -10.62
N ARG A 33 20.16 17.14 -9.54
CA ARG A 33 20.96 16.44 -8.55
C ARG A 33 20.15 15.21 -8.14
N ARG A 34 20.59 14.02 -8.51
CA ARG A 34 20.14 12.77 -7.91
C ARG A 34 20.41 12.92 -6.41
N GLN A 35 19.37 13.24 -5.65
CA GLN A 35 19.41 13.12 -4.21
C GLN A 35 19.66 11.64 -3.93
N ASN A 36 20.86 11.35 -3.45
CA ASN A 36 21.26 10.05 -2.97
C ASN A 36 20.52 9.81 -1.64
N GLN A 37 19.20 9.56 -1.71
CA GLN A 37 18.41 9.18 -0.55
C GLN A 37 18.93 7.83 -0.10
N MET A 38 19.53 7.78 1.07
CA MET A 38 19.90 6.52 1.71
C MET A 38 18.65 5.65 1.77
N LYS A 39 18.71 4.50 1.11
CA LYS A 39 17.60 3.53 1.13
C LYS A 39 17.36 3.13 2.59
N SER A 40 16.10 3.14 3.02
CA SER A 40 15.73 2.62 4.33
C SER A 40 16.11 1.12 4.44
N ILE A 41 16.29 0.63 5.65
CA ILE A 41 16.59 -0.80 5.87
C ILE A 41 15.50 -1.67 5.22
N ALA A 42 14.24 -1.26 5.30
CA ALA A 42 13.13 -1.93 4.64
C ALA A 42 13.34 -2.03 3.11
N GLN A 43 13.76 -0.94 2.46
CA GLN A 43 14.06 -0.93 1.02
C GLN A 43 15.25 -1.83 0.64
N ILE A 44 16.26 -1.93 1.51
CA ILE A 44 17.41 -2.82 1.29
C ILE A 44 16.96 -4.30 1.36
N VAL A 45 16.13 -4.64 2.35
CA VAL A 45 15.57 -6.00 2.51
C VAL A 45 14.68 -6.35 1.32
N GLN A 46 13.79 -5.46 0.88
CA GLN A 46 12.90 -5.67 -0.26
C GLN A 46 13.65 -5.90 -1.58
N ASN A 47 14.85 -5.34 -1.72
CA ASN A 47 15.68 -5.51 -2.92
C ASN A 47 16.56 -6.76 -2.89
N ASN A 48 16.66 -7.48 -1.77
CA ASN A 48 17.48 -8.68 -1.63
C ASN A 48 16.62 -9.93 -1.45
N ARG A 49 16.54 -10.78 -2.48
CA ARG A 49 15.72 -12.00 -2.50
C ARG A 49 15.96 -12.92 -1.29
N ARG A 50 17.23 -13.16 -0.93
CA ARG A 50 17.57 -14.09 0.17
C ARG A 50 17.15 -13.52 1.52
N LEU A 51 17.36 -12.21 1.73
CA LEU A 51 16.93 -11.52 2.94
C LEU A 51 15.39 -11.49 3.03
N LEU A 52 14.73 -11.22 1.91
CA LEU A 52 13.27 -11.16 1.87
C LEU A 52 12.62 -12.52 2.12
N ALA A 53 13.19 -13.60 1.56
CA ALA A 53 12.71 -14.97 1.82
C ALA A 53 12.85 -15.37 3.30
N ALA A 54 13.94 -14.95 3.96
CA ALA A 54 14.16 -15.21 5.38
C ALA A 54 13.36 -14.24 6.29
N TYR A 55 12.89 -13.13 5.75
CA TYR A 55 12.24 -12.06 6.51
C TYR A 55 10.95 -12.55 7.14
N GLU A 56 10.07 -13.17 6.36
CA GLU A 56 8.77 -13.70 6.80
C GLU A 56 8.92 -14.68 7.96
N ASP A 57 9.84 -15.64 7.83
CA ASP A 57 9.93 -16.76 8.77
C ASP A 57 10.72 -16.41 10.05
N LYS A 58 11.69 -15.49 9.95
CA LYS A 58 12.68 -15.27 11.02
C LYS A 58 12.73 -13.84 11.55
N VAL A 59 12.55 -12.85 10.70
CA VAL A 59 12.76 -11.44 11.08
C VAL A 59 11.45 -10.81 11.52
N GLN A 60 10.40 -10.94 10.72
CA GLN A 60 9.11 -10.31 10.99
C GLN A 60 8.49 -10.75 12.32
N PRO A 61 8.43 -12.05 12.69
CA PRO A 61 7.86 -12.45 13.97
C PRO A 61 8.65 -11.91 15.17
N ARG A 62 10.00 -11.89 15.08
CA ARG A 62 10.84 -11.32 16.14
C ARG A 62 10.68 -9.81 16.25
N PHE A 63 10.59 -9.14 15.12
CA PHE A 63 10.35 -7.70 15.05
C PHE A 63 8.99 -7.34 15.67
N LEU A 64 7.92 -8.01 15.25
CA LEU A 64 6.58 -7.80 15.81
C LEU A 64 6.54 -8.12 17.31
N SER A 65 7.11 -9.26 17.74
CA SER A 65 7.14 -9.66 19.15
C SER A 65 7.88 -8.65 20.03
N ARG A 66 8.98 -8.06 19.53
CA ARG A 66 9.71 -7.03 20.27
C ARG A 66 8.82 -5.82 20.57
N TYR A 67 8.12 -5.31 19.57
CA TYR A 67 7.29 -4.10 19.70
C TYR A 67 5.90 -4.40 20.28
N ALA A 68 5.41 -5.63 20.14
CA ALA A 68 4.21 -6.10 20.82
C ALA A 68 4.43 -6.41 22.30
N ARG A 69 5.69 -6.63 22.71
CA ARG A 69 6.08 -7.09 24.08
C ARG A 69 5.46 -8.45 24.46
N GLU A 70 5.03 -9.20 23.48
CA GLU A 70 4.49 -10.56 23.59
C GLU A 70 4.80 -11.34 22.30
N PRO A 71 4.76 -12.68 22.30
CA PRO A 71 4.93 -13.46 21.08
C PRO A 71 3.91 -13.07 20.02
N MET A 72 4.40 -12.65 18.85
CA MET A 72 3.57 -12.14 17.77
C MET A 72 4.05 -12.70 16.42
N ASP A 73 3.26 -13.59 15.86
CA ASP A 73 3.42 -14.12 14.51
C ASP A 73 2.20 -13.80 13.65
N ALA A 74 2.20 -14.28 12.41
CA ALA A 74 1.11 -14.09 11.47
C ALA A 74 -0.25 -14.59 12.03
N ALA A 75 -0.25 -15.75 12.66
CA ALA A 75 -1.47 -16.32 13.23
C ALA A 75 -1.98 -15.51 14.42
N ALA A 76 -1.08 -14.95 15.23
CA ALA A 76 -1.46 -14.05 16.31
C ALA A 76 -2.07 -12.75 15.80
N VAL A 77 -1.46 -12.13 14.75
CA VAL A 77 -2.01 -10.95 14.09
C VAL A 77 -3.43 -11.23 13.56
N TYR A 78 -3.60 -12.34 12.85
CA TYR A 78 -4.91 -12.75 12.33
C TYR A 78 -5.95 -12.92 13.46
N ARG A 79 -5.61 -13.67 14.52
CA ARG A 79 -6.53 -13.89 15.66
C ARG A 79 -6.92 -12.58 16.35
N LYS A 80 -5.95 -11.66 16.55
CA LYS A 80 -6.23 -10.36 17.18
C LYS A 80 -7.20 -9.53 16.33
N LEU A 81 -7.00 -9.45 15.04
CA LEU A 81 -7.88 -8.72 14.14
C LEU A 81 -9.28 -9.34 14.06
N ARG A 82 -9.36 -10.68 13.97
CA ARG A 82 -10.65 -11.40 13.97
C ARG A 82 -11.42 -11.30 15.28
N ALA A 83 -10.72 -11.13 16.40
CA ALA A 83 -11.38 -10.90 17.68
C ALA A 83 -12.02 -9.52 17.79
N LEU A 84 -11.57 -8.53 17.00
CA LEU A 84 -12.19 -7.21 16.93
C LEU A 84 -13.49 -7.23 16.14
N ASP A 85 -13.49 -7.97 15.05
CA ASP A 85 -14.66 -8.18 14.21
C ASP A 85 -14.48 -9.48 13.42
N PRO A 86 -15.43 -10.43 13.49
CA PRO A 86 -15.34 -11.69 12.77
C PRO A 86 -15.49 -11.51 11.25
N GLY A 87 -16.00 -10.36 10.79
CA GLY A 87 -16.28 -10.10 9.37
C GLY A 87 -17.32 -11.04 8.77
N PRO A 88 -17.50 -11.03 7.44
CA PRO A 88 -18.46 -11.89 6.77
C PRO A 88 -18.08 -13.38 6.88
N ASP A 89 -19.05 -14.26 7.02
CA ASP A 89 -18.83 -15.70 7.21
C ASP A 89 -18.17 -16.38 5.98
N ALA A 90 -18.48 -15.90 4.79
CA ALA A 90 -17.98 -16.46 3.53
C ALA A 90 -17.65 -15.34 2.53
N PRO A 91 -16.55 -14.59 2.75
CA PRO A 91 -16.16 -13.52 1.84
C PRO A 91 -15.86 -14.10 0.45
N ALA A 92 -16.34 -13.42 -0.59
CA ALA A 92 -16.10 -13.82 -1.97
C ALA A 92 -14.85 -13.11 -2.55
N ARG A 93 -14.62 -11.87 -2.17
CA ARG A 93 -13.50 -11.05 -2.63
C ARG A 93 -12.69 -10.50 -1.46
N VAL A 94 -11.41 -10.87 -1.43
CA VAL A 94 -10.47 -10.49 -0.38
C VAL A 94 -9.24 -9.85 -0.99
N LEU A 95 -8.85 -8.69 -0.51
CA LEU A 95 -7.64 -7.99 -0.95
C LEU A 95 -6.62 -7.93 0.18
N ASP A 96 -5.34 -8.14 -0.15
CA ASP A 96 -4.19 -7.97 0.75
C ASP A 96 -3.29 -6.86 0.18
N LEU A 97 -3.38 -5.65 0.76
CA LEU A 97 -2.69 -4.46 0.28
C LEU A 97 -1.34 -4.29 1.01
N GLY A 98 -0.25 -4.39 0.25
CA GLY A 98 1.10 -4.51 0.78
C GLY A 98 1.38 -5.93 1.25
N CYS A 99 0.99 -6.91 0.43
CA CYS A 99 1.01 -8.34 0.79
C CYS A 99 2.41 -8.93 1.00
N GLY A 100 3.48 -8.21 0.63
CA GLY A 100 4.85 -8.70 0.75
C GLY A 100 5.04 -10.05 0.06
N THR A 101 5.54 -11.02 0.80
CA THR A 101 5.76 -12.40 0.33
C THR A 101 4.52 -13.29 0.41
N GLY A 102 3.34 -12.69 0.62
CA GLY A 102 2.04 -13.35 0.55
C GLY A 102 1.68 -14.23 1.75
N TRP A 103 2.33 -14.03 2.91
CA TRP A 103 2.08 -14.88 4.08
C TRP A 103 0.63 -14.84 4.55
N LEU A 104 0.04 -13.64 4.60
CA LEU A 104 -1.34 -13.46 5.04
C LEU A 104 -2.32 -14.03 4.01
N ALA A 105 -2.19 -13.67 2.74
CA ALA A 105 -3.04 -14.19 1.66
C ALA A 105 -3.03 -15.73 1.60
N ARG A 106 -1.85 -16.36 1.76
CA ARG A 106 -1.72 -17.82 1.81
C ARG A 106 -2.38 -18.42 3.06
N MET A 107 -2.22 -17.78 4.22
CA MET A 107 -2.85 -18.20 5.46
C MET A 107 -4.38 -18.11 5.34
N LEU A 108 -4.92 -17.00 4.84
CA LEU A 108 -6.36 -16.85 4.58
C LEU A 108 -6.85 -17.91 3.61
N ALA A 109 -6.13 -18.16 2.51
CA ALA A 109 -6.50 -19.18 1.53
C ALA A 109 -6.55 -20.60 2.12
N ALA A 110 -5.78 -20.89 3.15
CA ALA A 110 -5.79 -22.17 3.83
C ALA A 110 -7.00 -22.35 4.77
N GLU A 111 -7.61 -21.27 5.24
CA GLU A 111 -8.74 -21.32 6.17
C GLU A 111 -10.05 -21.73 5.46
N PRO A 112 -10.87 -22.61 6.08
CA PRO A 112 -12.11 -23.13 5.47
C PRO A 112 -13.12 -22.04 5.07
N ARG A 113 -13.19 -20.94 5.82
CA ARG A 113 -14.10 -19.81 5.54
C ARG A 113 -13.83 -19.12 4.22
N TYR A 114 -12.58 -19.16 3.74
CA TYR A 114 -12.16 -18.57 2.47
C TYR A 114 -12.14 -19.54 1.29
N ARG A 115 -12.70 -20.77 1.46
CA ARG A 115 -12.65 -21.79 0.41
C ARG A 115 -13.22 -21.35 -0.94
N ARG A 116 -14.09 -20.34 -0.95
CA ARG A 116 -14.72 -19.77 -2.15
C ARG A 116 -14.21 -18.37 -2.47
N ALA A 117 -13.31 -17.81 -1.67
CA ALA A 117 -12.80 -16.48 -1.86
C ALA A 117 -11.81 -16.41 -3.03
N ASN A 118 -11.90 -15.33 -3.81
CA ASN A 118 -10.79 -14.85 -4.63
C ASN A 118 -9.92 -13.93 -3.76
N ILE A 119 -8.69 -14.36 -3.49
CA ILE A 119 -7.76 -13.61 -2.64
C ILE A 119 -6.67 -13.02 -3.52
N VAL A 120 -6.59 -11.68 -3.55
CA VAL A 120 -5.67 -10.95 -4.42
C VAL A 120 -4.73 -10.10 -3.57
N GLY A 121 -3.43 -10.36 -3.69
CA GLY A 121 -2.37 -9.60 -3.03
C GLY A 121 -1.71 -8.59 -3.97
N TYR A 122 -1.48 -7.38 -3.48
CA TYR A 122 -0.76 -6.32 -4.18
C TYR A 122 0.44 -5.87 -3.36
N ASP A 123 1.60 -5.74 -4.01
CA ASP A 123 2.81 -5.19 -3.40
C ASP A 123 3.66 -4.45 -4.43
N LEU A 124 4.37 -3.43 -3.99
CA LEU A 124 5.24 -2.63 -4.85
C LEU A 124 6.51 -3.40 -5.29
N SER A 125 6.92 -4.42 -4.52
CA SER A 125 8.17 -5.17 -4.73
C SER A 125 7.98 -6.35 -5.69
N PRO A 126 8.59 -6.33 -6.90
CA PRO A 126 8.56 -7.48 -7.80
C PRO A 126 9.18 -8.74 -7.20
N ASN A 127 10.19 -8.58 -6.31
CA ASN A 127 10.81 -9.70 -5.63
C ASN A 127 9.87 -10.35 -4.61
N ALA A 128 9.12 -9.54 -3.86
CA ALA A 128 8.12 -10.02 -2.91
C ALA A 128 7.02 -10.80 -3.64
N ILE A 129 6.46 -10.25 -4.69
CA ILE A 129 5.41 -10.89 -5.51
C ILE A 129 5.90 -12.21 -6.12
N ARG A 130 7.15 -12.27 -6.61
CA ARG A 130 7.69 -13.53 -7.11
C ARG A 130 7.76 -14.60 -6.03
N ILE A 131 8.25 -14.25 -4.83
CA ILE A 131 8.29 -15.17 -3.68
C ILE A 131 6.88 -15.58 -3.26
N ALA A 132 5.91 -14.64 -3.24
CA ALA A 132 4.53 -14.94 -2.91
C ALA A 132 3.93 -16.01 -3.83
N ARG A 133 4.13 -15.87 -5.14
CA ARG A 133 3.69 -16.85 -6.14
C ARG A 133 4.38 -18.21 -5.99
N GLU A 134 5.71 -18.21 -5.79
CA GLU A 134 6.49 -19.43 -5.58
C GLU A 134 5.98 -20.20 -4.34
N ARG A 135 5.76 -19.49 -3.22
CA ARG A 135 5.25 -20.10 -1.97
C ARG A 135 3.82 -20.58 -2.09
N ALA A 136 2.94 -19.80 -2.72
CA ALA A 136 1.56 -20.22 -2.96
C ALA A 136 1.48 -21.49 -3.83
N ALA A 137 2.36 -21.62 -4.83
CA ALA A 137 2.44 -22.83 -5.64
C ALA A 137 2.92 -24.05 -4.82
N VAL A 138 3.93 -23.87 -3.95
CA VAL A 138 4.43 -24.92 -3.05
C VAL A 138 3.36 -25.36 -2.06
N ASP A 139 2.58 -24.41 -1.53
CA ASP A 139 1.49 -24.70 -0.59
C ASP A 139 0.22 -25.26 -1.27
N GLY A 140 0.22 -25.40 -2.60
CA GLY A 140 -0.96 -25.86 -3.36
C GLY A 140 -2.10 -24.81 -3.43
N LEU A 141 -1.80 -23.55 -3.16
CA LEU A 141 -2.76 -22.44 -3.08
C LEU A 141 -2.77 -21.54 -4.33
N GLY A 142 -1.96 -21.84 -5.34
CA GLY A 142 -1.79 -21.02 -6.52
C GLY A 142 -3.06 -20.77 -7.34
N ALA A 143 -4.03 -21.70 -7.31
CA ALA A 143 -5.33 -21.50 -7.97
C ALA A 143 -6.32 -20.64 -7.16
N ARG A 144 -5.99 -20.31 -5.90
CA ARG A 144 -6.86 -19.58 -4.96
C ARG A 144 -6.31 -18.23 -4.55
N THR A 145 -5.09 -17.91 -4.97
CA THR A 145 -4.42 -16.67 -4.67
C THR A 145 -3.82 -16.07 -5.93
N GLU A 146 -3.99 -14.76 -6.09
CA GLU A 146 -3.36 -14.00 -7.15
C GLU A 146 -2.44 -12.94 -6.52
N PHE A 147 -1.30 -12.67 -7.16
CA PHE A 147 -0.36 -11.67 -6.66
C PHE A 147 0.09 -10.75 -7.79
N HIS A 148 0.01 -9.44 -7.57
CA HIS A 148 0.34 -8.43 -8.58
C HIS A 148 1.33 -7.40 -8.05
N VAL A 149 2.29 -7.05 -8.91
CA VAL A 149 3.17 -5.90 -8.65
C VAL A 149 2.36 -4.64 -8.93
N ALA A 150 2.08 -3.86 -7.90
CA ALA A 150 1.34 -2.59 -8.05
C ALA A 150 1.66 -1.64 -6.91
N ASP A 151 1.61 -0.34 -7.21
CA ASP A 151 1.52 0.70 -6.20
C ASP A 151 0.06 0.84 -5.76
N VAL A 152 -0.23 0.45 -4.52
CA VAL A 152 -1.59 0.52 -3.98
C VAL A 152 -2.12 1.96 -3.85
N LEU A 153 -1.25 2.97 -3.91
CA LEU A 153 -1.66 4.36 -3.92
C LEU A 153 -2.13 4.82 -5.31
N ALA A 154 -1.74 4.12 -6.38
CA ALA A 154 -2.19 4.35 -7.74
C ALA A 154 -3.46 3.53 -8.06
N PRO A 155 -4.22 3.87 -9.12
CA PRO A 155 -5.31 3.04 -9.62
C PRO A 155 -4.81 1.62 -9.96
N LEU A 156 -5.47 0.60 -9.45
CA LEU A 156 -5.16 -0.79 -9.76
C LEU A 156 -5.78 -1.19 -11.09
N ALA A 157 -5.09 -2.03 -11.86
CA ALA A 157 -5.62 -2.51 -13.12
C ALA A 157 -6.95 -3.23 -12.90
N GLY A 158 -7.99 -2.80 -13.65
CA GLY A 158 -9.35 -3.35 -13.51
C GLY A 158 -10.06 -2.96 -12.22
N GLU A 159 -9.56 -1.99 -11.51
CA GLU A 159 -10.00 -1.47 -10.19
C GLU A 159 -11.01 -2.37 -9.47
N PRO A 160 -10.56 -3.34 -8.68
CA PRO A 160 -11.43 -4.36 -8.11
C PRO A 160 -12.25 -3.79 -6.95
N GLY A 161 -13.21 -2.91 -7.23
CA GLY A 161 -14.14 -2.42 -6.21
C GLY A 161 -15.02 -3.53 -5.65
N GLY A 162 -15.61 -3.30 -4.48
CA GLY A 162 -16.54 -4.23 -3.85
C GLY A 162 -15.86 -5.42 -3.16
N ALA A 163 -14.70 -5.20 -2.52
CA ALA A 163 -14.07 -6.19 -1.67
C ALA A 163 -14.86 -6.38 -0.36
N ASP A 164 -15.16 -7.62 -0.02
CA ASP A 164 -15.80 -7.95 1.25
C ASP A 164 -14.84 -7.77 2.42
N GLU A 165 -13.57 -8.07 2.18
CA GLU A 165 -12.50 -7.88 3.15
C GLU A 165 -11.26 -7.26 2.49
N ILE A 166 -10.65 -6.30 3.20
CA ILE A 166 -9.35 -5.74 2.84
C ILE A 166 -8.42 -5.91 4.04
N TRP A 167 -7.23 -6.43 3.79
CA TRP A 167 -6.19 -6.60 4.80
C TRP A 167 -5.03 -5.65 4.50
N VAL A 168 -4.59 -4.91 5.52
CA VAL A 168 -3.43 -4.00 5.44
C VAL A 168 -2.55 -4.29 6.66
N CYS A 169 -1.81 -5.39 6.60
CA CYS A 169 -1.03 -5.88 7.73
C CYS A 169 0.46 -5.63 7.53
N GLY A 170 1.06 -4.83 8.40
CA GLY A 170 2.48 -4.51 8.35
C GLY A 170 2.89 -3.58 7.20
N ALA A 171 1.94 -2.94 6.53
CA ALA A 171 2.17 -2.14 5.33
C ALA A 171 1.88 -0.65 5.51
N LEU A 172 0.78 -0.28 6.17
CA LEU A 172 0.32 1.11 6.24
C LEU A 172 1.38 2.08 6.78
N HIS A 173 2.13 1.68 7.80
CA HIS A 173 3.19 2.47 8.42
C HIS A 173 4.45 2.65 7.54
N GLN A 174 4.54 1.94 6.41
CA GLN A 174 5.60 2.04 5.42
C GLN A 174 5.15 2.82 4.17
N MET A 175 3.85 3.05 4.00
CA MET A 175 3.31 3.77 2.86
C MET A 175 3.63 5.28 2.98
N LYS A 176 4.03 5.88 1.87
CA LYS A 176 4.43 7.29 1.81
C LYS A 176 3.30 8.22 2.26
N ASP A 177 2.08 7.87 1.92
CA ASP A 177 0.86 8.63 2.23
C ASP A 177 -0.21 7.68 2.78
N ALA A 178 -0.32 7.64 4.12
CA ALA A 178 -1.29 6.80 4.80
C ALA A 178 -2.75 7.26 4.54
N GLY A 179 -2.97 8.58 4.38
CA GLY A 179 -4.29 9.11 4.05
C GLY A 179 -4.74 8.64 2.65
N ALA A 180 -3.87 8.77 1.64
CA ALA A 180 -4.15 8.24 0.31
C ALA A 180 -4.40 6.72 0.32
N ALA A 181 -3.64 5.97 1.14
CA ALA A 181 -3.84 4.53 1.30
C ALA A 181 -5.23 4.21 1.88
N LEU A 182 -5.66 4.94 2.92
CA LEU A 182 -6.99 4.78 3.50
C LEU A 182 -8.09 5.20 2.52
N GLY A 183 -7.87 6.24 1.74
CA GLY A 183 -8.77 6.61 0.63
C GLY A 183 -8.89 5.50 -0.43
N ARG A 184 -7.82 4.76 -0.68
CA ARG A 184 -7.87 3.56 -1.54
C ARG A 184 -8.68 2.44 -0.90
N VAL A 185 -8.44 2.17 0.39
CA VAL A 185 -9.25 1.19 1.15
C VAL A 185 -10.74 1.53 1.03
N ALA A 186 -11.13 2.79 1.26
CA ALA A 186 -12.53 3.22 1.16
C ALA A 186 -13.14 2.97 -0.24
N ARG A 187 -12.38 3.23 -1.30
CA ARG A 187 -12.86 2.98 -2.69
C ARG A 187 -12.98 1.50 -3.02
N LEU A 188 -12.04 0.68 -2.56
CA LEU A 188 -11.98 -0.74 -2.88
C LEU A 188 -12.96 -1.58 -2.05
N LEU A 189 -13.31 -1.13 -0.85
CA LEU A 189 -14.19 -1.85 0.07
C LEU A 189 -15.63 -1.86 -0.48
N ALA A 190 -16.33 -2.97 -0.32
CA ALA A 190 -17.77 -3.06 -0.56
C ALA A 190 -18.56 -2.25 0.48
N ASP A 191 -19.80 -1.91 0.18
CA ASP A 191 -20.72 -1.45 1.21
C ASP A 191 -21.01 -2.63 2.15
N GLY A 192 -20.80 -2.42 3.45
CA GLY A 192 -20.84 -3.49 4.46
C GLY A 192 -19.58 -4.36 4.55
N GLY A 193 -18.56 -4.10 3.71
CA GLY A 193 -17.26 -4.73 3.82
C GLY A 193 -16.44 -4.21 5.01
N ILE A 194 -15.38 -4.95 5.35
CA ILE A 194 -14.51 -4.63 6.49
C ILE A 194 -13.04 -4.60 6.06
N ALA A 195 -12.30 -3.63 6.57
CA ALA A 195 -10.85 -3.61 6.44
C ALA A 195 -10.18 -3.90 7.79
N TYR A 196 -9.21 -4.80 7.78
CA TYR A 196 -8.37 -5.19 8.91
C TYR A 196 -7.00 -4.54 8.77
N VAL A 197 -6.62 -3.77 9.76
CA VAL A 197 -5.37 -3.02 9.75
C VAL A 197 -4.50 -3.43 10.93
N GLN A 198 -3.26 -3.86 10.66
CA GLN A 198 -2.21 -3.96 11.64
C GLN A 198 -1.11 -2.95 11.29
N THR A 199 -0.78 -2.10 12.24
CA THR A 199 0.22 -1.03 12.07
C THR A 199 0.95 -0.77 13.40
N PHE A 200 1.67 0.35 13.49
CA PHE A 200 2.30 0.80 14.73
C PHE A 200 1.70 2.12 15.19
N ALA A 201 1.35 2.19 16.47
CA ALA A 201 0.88 3.40 17.12
C ALA A 201 1.60 3.59 18.46
N GLU A 202 1.75 4.85 18.86
CA GLU A 202 2.33 5.22 20.15
C GLU A 202 1.50 4.61 21.28
N ASP A 203 2.18 3.97 22.24
CA ASP A 203 1.55 3.48 23.46
C ASP A 203 1.56 4.64 24.48
N PRO A 204 0.39 5.20 24.84
CA PRO A 204 0.34 6.36 25.73
C PRO A 204 0.84 6.06 27.15
N ASP A 205 0.82 4.79 27.56
CA ASP A 205 1.19 4.35 28.90
C ASP A 205 2.70 4.11 29.06
N VAL A 206 3.47 4.24 27.98
CA VAL A 206 4.90 3.89 27.99
C VAL A 206 5.74 4.98 27.30
N ASN A 207 6.87 5.30 27.91
CA ASN A 207 7.84 6.18 27.26
C ASN A 207 8.65 5.42 26.19
N GLU A 208 8.18 5.45 24.97
CA GLU A 208 8.74 4.72 23.81
C GLU A 208 9.67 5.58 22.93
N ARG A 209 10.18 6.71 23.43
CA ARG A 209 10.99 7.65 22.61
C ARG A 209 12.13 6.95 21.87
N VAL A 210 12.80 5.99 22.50
CA VAL A 210 13.91 5.25 21.86
C VAL A 210 13.38 4.34 20.76
N ASP A 211 12.32 3.58 21.04
CA ASP A 211 11.72 2.66 20.07
C ASP A 211 11.12 3.43 18.90
N MET A 212 10.46 4.57 19.13
CA MET A 212 9.96 5.45 18.08
C MET A 212 11.08 6.02 17.20
N ALA A 213 12.21 6.43 17.81
CA ALA A 213 13.37 6.90 17.05
C ALA A 213 13.99 5.80 16.17
N VAL A 214 14.04 4.56 16.69
CA VAL A 214 14.50 3.39 15.94
C VAL A 214 13.55 3.10 14.78
N MET A 215 12.23 3.09 15.01
CA MET A 215 11.21 2.88 13.98
C MET A 215 11.32 3.93 12.87
N ALA A 216 11.42 5.20 13.22
CA ALA A 216 11.59 6.29 12.24
C ALA A 216 12.87 6.12 11.41
N LYS A 217 13.99 5.74 12.04
CA LYS A 217 15.27 5.48 11.34
C LYS A 217 15.17 4.28 10.39
N MET A 218 14.32 3.29 10.71
CA MET A 218 14.04 2.16 9.85
C MET A 218 13.06 2.50 8.70
N GLY A 219 12.49 3.71 8.71
CA GLY A 219 11.51 4.15 7.70
C GLY A 219 10.07 3.76 8.03
N HIS A 220 9.79 3.44 9.29
CA HIS A 220 8.45 3.15 9.77
C HIS A 220 7.82 4.36 10.44
N ARG A 221 6.57 4.66 10.08
CA ARG A 221 5.74 5.65 10.77
C ARG A 221 5.15 5.01 12.02
N VAL A 222 5.06 5.76 13.09
CA VAL A 222 4.30 5.43 14.29
C VAL A 222 3.18 6.44 14.41
N PHE A 223 1.94 6.00 14.36
CA PHE A 223 0.76 6.85 14.48
C PHE A 223 0.60 7.34 15.93
N ARG A 224 0.16 8.59 16.11
CA ARG A 224 0.06 9.23 17.43
C ARG A 224 -1.37 9.63 17.75
N GLY A 225 -1.79 9.42 19.00
CA GLY A 225 -3.12 9.81 19.46
C GLY A 225 -4.21 9.29 18.52
N SER A 226 -5.08 10.19 18.06
CA SER A 226 -6.18 9.92 17.12
C SER A 226 -5.77 9.96 15.64
N GLU A 227 -4.49 10.13 15.32
CA GLU A 227 -4.03 10.38 13.95
C GLU A 227 -4.56 9.36 12.91
N LEU A 228 -4.56 8.07 13.26
CA LEU A 228 -5.06 7.03 12.36
C LEU A 228 -6.58 7.11 12.18
N GLU A 229 -7.30 7.41 13.25
CA GLU A 229 -8.75 7.59 13.25
C GLU A 229 -9.14 8.81 12.44
N ASP A 230 -8.48 9.95 12.67
CA ASP A 230 -8.71 11.20 11.92
C ASP A 230 -8.47 11.00 10.41
N LEU A 231 -7.39 10.28 10.05
CA LEU A 231 -7.10 9.94 8.65
C LEU A 231 -8.16 9.01 8.04
N ALA A 232 -8.65 8.03 8.81
CA ALA A 232 -9.72 7.14 8.35
C ALA A 232 -11.00 7.92 8.14
N GLU A 233 -11.39 8.78 9.10
CA GLU A 233 -12.57 9.62 9.03
C GLU A 233 -12.57 10.58 7.86
N ALA A 234 -11.43 11.25 7.62
CA ALA A 234 -11.23 12.15 6.49
C ALA A 234 -11.39 11.45 5.13
N ASN A 235 -11.24 10.13 5.09
CA ASN A 235 -11.38 9.30 3.89
C ASN A 235 -12.70 8.51 3.84
N GLY A 236 -13.70 8.87 4.64
CA GLY A 236 -15.03 8.24 4.60
C GLY A 236 -15.08 6.86 5.26
N LEU A 237 -14.08 6.54 6.08
CA LEU A 237 -14.04 5.33 6.89
C LEU A 237 -14.39 5.67 8.35
N LYS A 238 -14.91 4.70 9.09
CA LYS A 238 -15.05 4.75 10.54
C LYS A 238 -14.24 3.62 11.16
N LEU A 239 -13.66 3.91 12.32
CA LEU A 239 -13.04 2.90 13.17
C LEU A 239 -14.15 2.02 13.75
N GLY A 240 -13.97 0.69 13.67
CA GLY A 240 -14.79 -0.31 14.34
C GLY A 240 -14.15 -0.70 15.68
N GLY A 241 -13.69 -1.94 15.79
CA GLY A 241 -12.91 -2.38 16.95
C GLY A 241 -11.45 -1.94 16.88
N ALA A 242 -10.83 -1.73 18.05
CA ALA A 242 -9.39 -1.50 18.15
C ALA A 242 -8.79 -2.21 19.35
N SER A 243 -7.54 -2.65 19.24
CA SER A 243 -6.74 -3.19 20.32
C SER A 243 -5.25 -2.95 20.09
N ARG A 244 -4.45 -3.13 21.11
CA ARG A 244 -2.99 -3.02 20.99
C ARG A 244 -2.26 -4.09 21.77
N ALA A 245 -1.02 -4.32 21.39
CA ALA A 245 -0.01 -5.05 22.14
C ALA A 245 1.28 -4.23 22.03
N GLY A 246 1.64 -3.52 23.10
CA GLY A 246 2.68 -2.49 23.04
C GLY A 246 2.42 -1.49 21.90
N MET A 247 3.43 -1.27 21.05
CA MET A 247 3.30 -0.39 19.89
C MET A 247 2.54 -1.01 18.70
N VAL A 248 2.31 -2.32 18.70
CA VAL A 248 1.55 -2.96 17.62
C VAL A 248 0.07 -2.69 17.83
N TYR A 249 -0.52 -2.01 16.85
CA TYR A 249 -1.91 -1.57 16.87
C TYR A 249 -2.74 -2.33 15.85
N PHE A 250 -3.92 -2.74 16.27
CA PHE A 250 -4.88 -3.50 15.49
C PHE A 250 -6.19 -2.74 15.45
N CYS A 251 -6.77 -2.58 14.29
CA CYS A 251 -8.10 -2.01 14.17
C CYS A 251 -8.85 -2.55 12.97
N THR A 252 -10.17 -2.36 12.99
CA THR A 252 -11.04 -2.59 11.87
C THR A 252 -11.61 -1.27 11.37
N LEU A 253 -11.81 -1.16 10.07
CA LEU A 253 -12.38 0.01 9.41
C LEU A 253 -13.54 -0.44 8.54
N ALA A 254 -14.61 0.35 8.50
CA ALA A 254 -15.75 0.17 7.61
C ALA A 254 -16.10 1.50 6.94
N LYS A 255 -16.79 1.47 5.82
CA LYS A 255 -17.33 2.71 5.22
C LYS A 255 -18.31 3.38 6.18
N LYS A 256 -18.25 4.70 6.24
CA LYS A 256 -19.33 5.48 6.84
C LYS A 256 -20.59 5.26 6.00
N SER A 257 -21.68 4.80 6.61
CA SER A 257 -22.95 4.65 5.92
C SER A 257 -23.42 6.02 5.43
N ALA A 258 -23.81 6.11 4.17
CA ALA A 258 -24.40 7.33 3.60
C ALA A 258 -25.80 7.68 4.21
N ILE A 259 -26.30 6.86 5.14
CA ILE A 259 -27.62 7.01 5.79
C ILE A 259 -27.37 7.48 7.22
N GLY A 260 -27.33 8.79 7.43
CA GLY A 260 -27.20 9.37 8.78
C GLY A 260 -27.33 10.88 8.91
N GLU A 261 -27.49 11.63 7.82
CA GLU A 261 -27.65 13.10 7.90
C GLU A 261 -29.03 13.65 7.42
N ALA A 262 -29.99 12.77 7.17
CA ALA A 262 -31.37 13.21 6.84
C ALA A 262 -32.31 12.96 8.02
N GLY A 263 -32.03 13.64 9.18
CA GLY A 263 -32.95 13.50 10.32
C GLY A 263 -32.41 14.16 11.60
N LYS A 264 -32.15 15.46 11.58
CA LYS A 264 -32.27 16.33 12.76
C LYS A 264 -32.76 17.70 12.34
#